data_347579c715f1a6c5e36ef7b077ae4b7f
#
_entry.id   347579c715f1a6c5e36ef7b077ae4b7f
#
_cell.length_a   1.000
_cell.length_b   1.000
_cell.length_c   1.000
_cell.angle_alpha   90.00
_cell.angle_beta   90.00
_cell.angle_gamma   90.00
#
_symmetry.space_group_name_H-M   'P 1'
#
loop_
_entity.id
_entity.type
_entity.pdbx_description
1 polymer ?
#
loop_
_entity_poly.entity_id
_entity_poly.type
_entity_poly.pdbx_seq_one_letter_code
_entity_poly.pdbx_strand_id
1 'polypeptide(L)'
;MDSVSELKAEVAALGNQMFKVRFPFVGELRHYTWAKFKADLVAGSTLTLVSIPQAIGFSLILNLPPQPVIAAVIIGGLVGAMFFSSHHHVFGPTSSISLIVAATIAANTGSPLDPLELAIYLAFLIGLIQCLAGLL
;
A
#
# COMPACT_ATOMS: atom_id res chain seq x y z
N MET A 1 -43.23 15.45 -10.58
CA MET A 1 -42.65 14.13 -10.91
C MET A 1 -41.16 14.24 -11.32
N ASP A 2 -40.67 15.47 -11.48
CA ASP A 2 -39.29 15.73 -11.96
C ASP A 2 -38.20 15.69 -10.90
N SER A 3 -38.53 15.98 -9.64
CA SER A 3 -37.55 16.02 -8.55
C SER A 3 -36.92 14.64 -8.20
N VAL A 4 -37.67 13.55 -8.40
CA VAL A 4 -37.16 12.19 -8.09
C VAL A 4 -36.23 11.68 -9.20
N SER A 5 -36.46 12.10 -10.46
CA SER A 5 -35.58 11.77 -11.57
C SER A 5 -34.25 12.55 -11.52
N GLU A 6 -34.30 13.81 -11.11
CA GLU A 6 -33.10 14.62 -10.88
C GLU A 6 -32.27 14.09 -9.75
N LEU A 7 -32.88 13.71 -8.60
CA LEU A 7 -32.18 13.09 -7.48
C LEU A 7 -31.49 11.76 -7.86
N LYS A 8 -32.16 10.92 -8.66
CA LYS A 8 -31.58 9.69 -9.17
C LYS A 8 -30.41 9.94 -10.12
N ALA A 9 -30.48 10.94 -10.97
CA ALA A 9 -29.39 11.31 -11.86
C ALA A 9 -28.19 11.88 -11.07
N GLU A 10 -28.45 12.66 -10.04
CA GLU A 10 -27.42 13.22 -9.16
C GLU A 10 -26.73 12.14 -8.32
N VAL A 11 -27.49 11.21 -7.75
CA VAL A 11 -26.95 10.06 -7.02
C VAL A 11 -26.15 9.14 -7.94
N ALA A 12 -26.59 8.93 -9.18
CA ALA A 12 -25.86 8.15 -10.17
C ALA A 12 -24.56 8.86 -10.63
N ALA A 13 -24.60 10.19 -10.78
CA ALA A 13 -23.42 11.00 -11.09
C ALA A 13 -22.41 10.99 -9.95
N LEU A 14 -22.88 11.14 -8.70
CA LEU A 14 -22.04 11.01 -7.51
C LEU A 14 -21.44 9.61 -7.36
N GLY A 15 -22.22 8.56 -7.59
CA GLY A 15 -21.75 7.18 -7.59
C GLY A 15 -20.65 6.93 -8.63
N ASN A 16 -20.82 7.50 -9.83
CA ASN A 16 -19.84 7.39 -10.92
C ASN A 16 -18.58 8.22 -10.66
N GLN A 17 -18.71 9.36 -10.01
CA GLN A 17 -17.56 10.16 -9.55
C GLN A 17 -16.82 9.46 -8.41
N MET A 18 -17.53 8.91 -7.43
CA MET A 18 -16.93 8.14 -6.34
C MET A 18 -16.22 6.89 -6.86
N PHE A 19 -16.75 6.21 -7.86
CA PHE A 19 -16.12 5.05 -8.48
C PHE A 19 -14.82 5.43 -9.24
N LYS A 20 -14.82 6.57 -9.94
CA LYS A 20 -13.62 7.11 -10.61
C LYS A 20 -12.53 7.53 -9.63
N VAL A 21 -12.91 8.08 -8.48
CA VAL A 21 -11.97 8.46 -7.41
C VAL A 21 -11.40 7.21 -6.70
N ARG A 22 -12.18 6.13 -6.63
CA ARG A 22 -11.80 4.91 -5.89
C ARG A 22 -10.88 3.98 -6.67
N PHE A 23 -10.89 4.04 -8.01
CA PHE A 23 -10.02 3.24 -8.88
C PHE A 23 -9.43 4.09 -10.02
N PRO A 24 -8.48 5.00 -9.72
CA PRO A 24 -7.86 5.85 -10.74
C PRO A 24 -7.11 5.03 -11.81
N PHE A 25 -6.61 3.86 -11.44
CA PHE A 25 -5.90 2.91 -12.30
C PHE A 25 -6.70 2.50 -13.56
N VAL A 26 -8.01 2.30 -13.45
CA VAL A 26 -8.85 1.89 -14.60
C VAL A 26 -8.94 2.98 -15.67
N GLY A 27 -8.93 4.25 -15.26
CA GLY A 27 -8.92 5.40 -16.17
C GLY A 27 -7.61 5.56 -16.92
N GLU A 28 -6.50 5.33 -16.25
CA GLU A 28 -5.15 5.44 -16.82
C GLU A 28 -4.84 4.32 -17.82
N LEU A 29 -5.28 3.07 -17.56
CA LEU A 29 -5.06 1.96 -18.49
C LEU A 29 -5.66 2.20 -19.88
N ARG A 30 -6.76 2.95 -19.95
CA ARG A 30 -7.48 3.20 -21.22
C ARG A 30 -6.72 4.14 -22.16
N HIS A 31 -5.80 4.95 -21.62
CA HIS A 31 -4.98 5.90 -22.36
C HIS A 31 -3.46 5.61 -22.25
N TYR A 32 -3.12 4.33 -21.94
CA TYR A 32 -1.74 3.92 -21.74
C TYR A 32 -1.01 3.83 -23.09
N THR A 33 0.06 4.61 -23.24
CA THR A 33 0.88 4.64 -24.45
C THR A 33 2.21 3.93 -24.27
N TRP A 34 2.81 3.45 -25.35
CA TRP A 34 4.13 2.82 -25.33
C TRP A 34 5.23 3.73 -24.76
N ALA A 35 5.10 5.04 -24.94
CA ALA A 35 6.02 6.02 -24.36
C ALA A 35 5.90 6.07 -22.83
N LYS A 36 4.66 6.03 -22.28
CA LYS A 36 4.42 5.93 -20.83
C LYS A 36 4.99 4.63 -20.27
N PHE A 37 4.77 3.51 -20.95
CA PHE A 37 5.32 2.21 -20.52
C PHE A 37 6.84 2.23 -20.36
N LYS A 38 7.57 2.80 -21.33
CA LYS A 38 9.03 2.94 -21.24
C LYS A 38 9.46 3.81 -20.07
N ALA A 39 8.77 4.93 -19.83
CA ALA A 39 9.06 5.82 -18.72
C ALA A 39 8.80 5.12 -17.36
N ASP A 40 7.68 4.40 -17.25
CA ASP A 40 7.32 3.64 -16.05
C ASP A 40 8.31 2.49 -15.79
N LEU A 41 8.78 1.82 -16.85
CA LEU A 41 9.78 0.76 -16.73
C LEU A 41 11.11 1.29 -16.19
N VAL A 42 11.56 2.43 -16.70
CA VAL A 42 12.80 3.08 -16.20
C VAL A 42 12.63 3.54 -14.76
N ALA A 43 11.52 4.21 -14.44
CA ALA A 43 11.22 4.65 -13.07
C ALA A 43 11.10 3.46 -12.10
N GLY A 44 10.36 2.41 -12.48
CA GLY A 44 10.20 1.20 -11.69
C GLY A 44 11.52 0.47 -11.46
N SER A 45 12.37 0.36 -12.48
CA SER A 45 13.71 -0.23 -12.35
C SER A 45 14.57 0.55 -11.36
N THR A 46 14.55 1.88 -11.44
CA THR A 46 15.30 2.75 -10.52
C THR A 46 14.82 2.59 -9.09
N LEU A 47 13.48 2.58 -8.88
CA LEU A 47 12.89 2.35 -7.57
C LEU A 47 13.24 0.97 -7.01
N THR A 48 13.22 -0.07 -7.83
CA THR A 48 13.56 -1.43 -7.42
C THR A 48 15.00 -1.55 -6.93
N LEU A 49 15.95 -0.89 -7.63
CA LEU A 49 17.36 -0.87 -7.23
C LEU A 49 17.57 -0.25 -5.83
N VAL A 50 16.73 0.70 -5.45
CA VAL A 50 16.79 1.33 -4.11
C VAL A 50 15.99 0.52 -3.09
N SER A 51 14.82 -0.02 -3.47
CA SER A 51 13.90 -0.68 -2.56
C SER A 51 14.40 -2.03 -2.06
N ILE A 52 15.15 -2.79 -2.87
CA ILE A 52 15.67 -4.11 -2.45
C ILE A 52 16.70 -3.97 -1.32
N PRO A 53 17.78 -3.17 -1.46
CA PRO A 53 18.72 -2.95 -0.35
C PRO A 53 18.06 -2.35 0.89
N GLN A 54 17.08 -1.46 0.70
CA GLN A 54 16.31 -0.88 1.78
C GLN A 54 15.49 -1.95 2.53
N ALA A 55 14.80 -2.84 1.82
CA ALA A 55 14.04 -3.94 2.43
C ALA A 55 14.95 -4.89 3.24
N ILE A 56 16.15 -5.19 2.73
CA ILE A 56 17.16 -5.96 3.45
C ILE A 56 17.60 -5.21 4.72
N GLY A 57 17.86 -3.91 4.64
CA GLY A 57 18.20 -3.09 5.80
C GLY A 57 17.11 -3.13 6.88
N PHE A 58 15.85 -3.03 6.49
CA PHE A 58 14.74 -3.14 7.44
C PHE A 58 14.58 -4.55 8.00
N SER A 59 14.88 -5.61 7.26
CA SER A 59 14.86 -6.98 7.78
C SER A 59 15.86 -7.16 8.91
N LEU A 60 17.04 -6.54 8.81
CA LEU A 60 18.04 -6.54 9.87
C LEU A 60 17.58 -5.78 11.12
N ILE A 61 16.92 -4.62 10.94
CA ILE A 61 16.37 -3.85 12.06
C ILE A 61 15.27 -4.64 12.79
N LEU A 62 14.42 -5.34 12.02
CA LEU A 62 13.33 -6.17 12.55
C LEU A 62 13.80 -7.51 13.13
N ASN A 63 15.07 -7.88 12.90
CA ASN A 63 15.60 -9.20 13.20
C ASN A 63 14.78 -10.34 12.56
N LEU A 64 14.30 -10.09 11.31
CA LEU A 64 13.51 -11.03 10.52
C LEU A 64 14.29 -11.51 9.29
N PRO A 65 13.97 -12.69 8.74
CA PRO A 65 14.51 -13.12 7.45
C PRO A 65 14.19 -12.10 6.35
N PRO A 66 15.10 -11.82 5.40
CA PRO A 66 14.87 -10.82 4.36
C PRO A 66 13.78 -11.21 3.35
N GLN A 67 13.56 -12.52 3.12
CA GLN A 67 12.59 -12.99 2.12
C GLN A 67 11.15 -12.51 2.38
N PRO A 68 10.54 -12.69 3.58
CA PRO A 68 9.19 -12.20 3.85
C PRO A 68 9.10 -10.67 3.83
N VAL A 69 10.17 -9.95 4.21
CA VAL A 69 10.18 -8.48 4.17
C VAL A 69 10.18 -7.97 2.72
N ILE A 70 11.00 -8.58 1.85
CA ILE A 70 11.00 -8.26 0.41
C ILE A 70 9.65 -8.59 -0.22
N ALA A 71 9.08 -9.77 0.08
CA ALA A 71 7.76 -10.14 -0.40
C ALA A 71 6.68 -9.14 0.03
N ALA A 72 6.70 -8.69 1.28
CA ALA A 72 5.77 -7.69 1.80
C ALA A 72 5.89 -6.35 1.05
N VAL A 73 7.11 -5.90 0.74
CA VAL A 73 7.33 -4.67 -0.05
C VAL A 73 6.80 -4.81 -1.47
N ILE A 74 7.01 -5.95 -2.13
CA ILE A 74 6.52 -6.20 -3.49
C ILE A 74 4.99 -6.24 -3.50
N ILE A 75 4.38 -7.05 -2.63
CA ILE A 75 2.91 -7.21 -2.57
C ILE A 75 2.27 -5.88 -2.15
N GLY A 76 2.80 -5.24 -1.12
CA GLY A 76 2.31 -3.96 -0.64
C GLY A 76 2.41 -2.86 -1.69
N GLY A 77 3.50 -2.82 -2.45
CA GLY A 77 3.68 -1.91 -3.58
C GLY A 77 2.68 -2.14 -4.71
N LEU A 78 2.44 -3.39 -5.09
CA LEU A 78 1.45 -3.75 -6.10
C LEU A 78 0.02 -3.38 -5.67
N VAL A 79 -0.36 -3.77 -4.45
CA VAL A 79 -1.69 -3.44 -3.91
C VAL A 79 -1.83 -1.93 -3.74
N GLY A 80 -0.81 -1.26 -3.20
CA GLY A 80 -0.81 0.20 -3.02
C GLY A 80 -0.98 0.92 -4.36
N ALA A 81 -0.28 0.51 -5.41
CA ALA A 81 -0.39 1.12 -6.74
C ALA A 81 -1.81 1.06 -7.33
N MET A 82 -2.62 0.06 -6.95
CA MET A 82 -4.02 -0.05 -7.40
C MET A 82 -4.96 0.94 -6.69
N PHE A 83 -4.63 1.35 -5.46
CA PHE A 83 -5.50 2.18 -4.62
C PHE A 83 -5.04 3.63 -4.51
N PHE A 84 -3.78 3.94 -4.81
CA PHE A 84 -3.29 5.31 -4.73
C PHE A 84 -3.83 6.18 -5.88
N SER A 85 -4.34 7.34 -5.51
CA SER A 85 -4.82 8.36 -6.45
C SER A 85 -3.72 9.31 -6.95
N SER A 86 -2.55 9.29 -6.33
CA SER A 86 -1.45 10.22 -6.65
C SER A 86 -0.37 9.53 -7.48
N HIS A 87 0.00 10.13 -8.61
CA HIS A 87 1.08 9.66 -9.48
C HIS A 87 2.49 9.85 -8.88
N HIS A 88 2.60 10.59 -7.78
CA HIS A 88 3.88 10.90 -7.13
C HIS A 88 4.06 10.18 -5.79
N HIS A 89 3.15 9.28 -5.43
CA HIS A 89 3.23 8.56 -4.17
C HIS A 89 4.09 7.31 -4.33
N VAL A 90 5.17 7.24 -3.56
CA VAL A 90 6.05 6.07 -3.48
C VAL A 90 5.72 5.31 -2.19
N PHE A 91 5.31 4.06 -2.34
CA PHE A 91 5.06 3.18 -1.22
C PHE A 91 6.36 2.48 -0.80
N GLY A 92 6.66 2.52 0.48
CA GLY A 92 7.83 1.83 1.01
C GLY A 92 7.85 1.81 2.55
N PRO A 93 8.67 0.94 3.13
CA PRO A 93 8.85 0.90 4.57
C PRO A 93 9.49 2.19 5.08
N THR A 94 9.10 2.63 6.28
CA THR A 94 9.67 3.79 6.95
C THR A 94 10.44 3.36 8.19
N SER A 95 11.56 4.04 8.47
CA SER A 95 12.42 3.73 9.61
C SER A 95 11.68 3.80 10.94
N SER A 96 10.82 4.82 11.10
CA SER A 96 10.06 5.03 12.34
C SER A 96 9.13 3.86 12.67
N ILE A 97 8.35 3.40 11.67
CA ILE A 97 7.43 2.27 11.86
C ILE A 97 8.20 0.98 12.08
N SER A 98 9.29 0.76 11.33
CA SER A 98 10.13 -0.43 11.48
C SER A 98 10.75 -0.52 12.87
N LEU A 99 11.21 0.59 13.46
CA LEU A 99 11.74 0.63 14.82
C LEU A 99 10.67 0.33 15.87
N ILE A 100 9.45 0.85 15.72
CA ILE A 100 8.34 0.56 16.64
C ILE A 100 7.98 -0.94 16.58
N VAL A 101 7.88 -1.50 15.39
CA VAL A 101 7.61 -2.93 15.22
C VAL A 101 8.75 -3.79 15.82
N ALA A 102 10.01 -3.41 15.56
CA ALA A 102 11.17 -4.10 16.14
C ALA A 102 11.17 -4.05 17.67
N ALA A 103 10.88 -2.89 18.27
CA ALA A 103 10.77 -2.74 19.71
C ALA A 103 9.63 -3.61 20.30
N THR A 104 8.49 -3.70 19.60
CA THR A 104 7.36 -4.52 20.02
C THR A 104 7.71 -6.02 19.95
N ILE A 105 8.41 -6.47 18.91
CA ILE A 105 8.89 -7.84 18.78
C ILE A 105 9.88 -8.16 19.90
N ALA A 106 10.83 -7.26 20.16
CA ALA A 106 11.83 -7.42 21.22
C ALA A 106 11.21 -7.47 22.62
N ALA A 107 10.16 -6.67 22.87
CA ALA A 107 9.44 -6.68 24.15
C ALA A 107 8.66 -7.99 24.39
N ASN A 108 8.34 -8.73 23.35
CA ASN A 108 7.56 -9.97 23.40
C ASN A 108 8.40 -11.24 23.16
N THR A 109 9.69 -11.23 23.44
CA THR A 109 10.59 -12.38 23.28
C THR A 109 10.21 -13.59 24.14
N GLY A 110 9.33 -13.44 25.12
CA GLY A 110 8.75 -14.53 25.92
C GLY A 110 7.41 -15.07 25.39
N SER A 111 6.91 -14.57 24.29
CA SER A 111 5.68 -15.04 23.64
C SER A 111 5.90 -16.40 22.97
N PRO A 112 4.89 -17.30 22.95
CA PRO A 112 4.95 -18.53 22.18
C PRO A 112 4.90 -18.33 20.67
N LEU A 113 4.70 -17.09 20.21
CA LEU A 113 4.61 -16.72 18.78
C LEU A 113 6.01 -16.45 18.23
N ASP A 114 6.21 -16.91 16.99
CA ASP A 114 7.42 -16.59 16.23
C ASP A 114 7.48 -15.07 15.92
N PRO A 115 8.66 -14.43 15.93
CA PRO A 115 8.79 -13.01 15.57
C PRO A 115 8.13 -12.61 14.25
N LEU A 116 8.13 -13.49 13.26
CA LEU A 116 7.47 -13.27 11.98
C LEU A 116 5.94 -13.27 12.11
N GLU A 117 5.39 -14.21 12.87
CA GLU A 117 3.94 -14.25 13.14
C GLU A 117 3.48 -13.00 13.88
N LEU A 118 4.25 -12.57 14.88
CA LEU A 118 3.96 -11.35 15.62
C LEU A 118 3.97 -10.11 14.70
N ALA A 119 4.94 -10.02 13.78
CA ALA A 119 4.99 -8.94 12.79
C ALA A 119 3.76 -8.94 11.87
N ILE A 120 3.28 -10.11 11.44
CA ILE A 120 2.08 -10.26 10.60
C ILE A 120 0.83 -9.81 11.36
N TYR A 121 0.66 -10.23 12.63
CA TYR A 121 -0.47 -9.80 13.46
C TYR A 121 -0.47 -8.28 13.68
N LEU A 122 0.69 -7.70 13.96
CA LEU A 122 0.83 -6.24 14.11
C LEU A 122 0.47 -5.50 12.81
N ALA A 123 0.96 -5.97 11.67
CA ALA A 123 0.65 -5.38 10.37
C ALA A 123 -0.86 -5.44 10.08
N PHE A 124 -1.51 -6.57 10.40
CA PHE A 124 -2.96 -6.72 10.24
C PHE A 124 -3.75 -5.76 11.13
N LEU A 125 -3.38 -5.66 12.42
CA LEU A 125 -4.03 -4.74 13.37
C LEU A 125 -3.87 -3.28 12.96
N ILE A 126 -2.66 -2.88 12.55
CA ILE A 126 -2.39 -1.52 12.07
C ILE A 126 -3.23 -1.23 10.82
N GLY A 127 -3.27 -2.15 9.86
CA GLY A 127 -4.08 -2.02 8.65
C GLY A 127 -5.58 -1.90 8.95
N LEU A 128 -6.08 -2.67 9.91
CA LEU A 128 -7.48 -2.61 10.36
C LEU A 128 -7.82 -1.24 10.98
N ILE A 129 -6.95 -0.75 11.87
CA ILE A 129 -7.14 0.56 12.51
C ILE A 129 -7.10 1.68 11.48
N GLN A 130 -6.15 1.62 10.53
CA GLN A 130 -6.06 2.62 9.45
C GLN A 130 -7.29 2.58 8.53
N CYS A 131 -7.80 1.39 8.24
CA CYS A 131 -9.02 1.23 7.45
C CYS A 131 -10.24 1.84 8.17
N LEU A 132 -10.39 1.59 9.47
CA LEU A 132 -11.46 2.17 10.28
C LEU A 132 -11.32 3.71 10.38
N ALA A 133 -10.11 4.21 10.57
CA ALA A 133 -9.85 5.65 10.62
C ALA A 133 -10.10 6.34 9.27
N GLY A 134 -9.90 5.64 8.16
CA GLY A 134 -10.18 6.17 6.81
C GLY A 134 -11.67 6.14 6.43
N LEU A 135 -12.50 5.41 7.18
CA LEU A 135 -13.95 5.33 6.98
C LEU A 135 -14.72 6.38 7.80
N LEU A 136 -14.12 6.96 8.83
CA LEU A 136 -14.65 8.03 9.70
C LEU A 136 -14.35 9.41 9.14
#